data_f50dcb21089d2cf619b47e0d9ce52b90
#
_entry.id   f50dcb21089d2cf619b47e0d9ce52b90
#
_cell.length_a   1.000
_cell.length_b   1.000
_cell.length_c   1.000
_cell.angle_alpha   90.00
_cell.angle_beta   90.00
_cell.angle_gamma   90.00
#
_symmetry.space_group_name_H-M   'P 1'
#
loop_
_entity.id
_entity.type
_entity.pdbx_description
1 polymer ?
#
loop_
_entity_poly.entity_id
_entity_poly.type
_entity_poly.pdbx_seq_one_letter_code
_entity_poly.pdbx_strand_id
1 'polypeptide(L)'
;MDNVINGRVFILNHRVAHIDFQLIRNSVTKHISIEEEVDSILHFASTASPKDYSSYPIHTLTVGAIGTPNALNLVRSKNACFCLASVSEVYGSQLESPRNEAYSGNVNPVGPRNVYDEAKRFAESIAMAYMREHEVNTRIIRIFNTYGLRMRSSDGKVLPNFIIQALTGKPLTIYRDRSQTRSFCYVDDLLGGCYRMLTTSASSLDSCSARTINLGGNEEISIYHSLIE
;
A
#
# COMPACT_ATOMS: atom_id res chain seq x y z
N MET A 1 -12.66 8.39 0.31
CA MET A 1 -12.09 9.74 0.58
C MET A 1 -10.70 9.83 -0.01
N ASP A 2 -10.31 10.95 -0.61
CA ASP A 2 -8.99 11.19 -1.22
C ASP A 2 -8.74 12.71 -1.32
N ASN A 3 -7.51 13.16 -1.13
CA ASN A 3 -7.13 14.57 -1.32
C ASN A 3 -6.66 14.88 -2.77
N VAL A 4 -6.55 13.84 -3.59
CA VAL A 4 -6.17 13.90 -5.02
C VAL A 4 -4.80 14.57 -5.27
N ILE A 5 -3.88 14.49 -4.30
CA ILE A 5 -2.53 15.10 -4.44
C ILE A 5 -1.73 14.52 -5.59
N ASN A 6 -1.88 13.22 -5.85
CA ASN A 6 -1.26 12.50 -6.97
C ASN A 6 -2.26 11.61 -7.71
N GLY A 7 -3.50 11.54 -7.25
CA GLY A 7 -4.61 10.83 -7.87
C GLY A 7 -5.16 11.56 -9.10
N ARG A 8 -5.89 10.83 -9.92
CA ARG A 8 -6.55 11.36 -11.11
C ARG A 8 -8.03 11.04 -11.06
N VAL A 9 -8.87 12.05 -10.88
CA VAL A 9 -10.33 11.87 -10.73
C VAL A 9 -10.95 11.11 -11.92
N PHE A 10 -10.42 11.29 -13.14
CA PHE A 10 -10.95 10.61 -14.33
C PHE A 10 -10.88 9.07 -14.22
N ILE A 11 -10.00 8.50 -13.39
CA ILE A 11 -9.96 7.06 -13.14
C ILE A 11 -11.26 6.57 -12.50
N LEU A 12 -11.97 7.46 -11.82
CA LEU A 12 -13.22 7.18 -11.12
C LEU A 12 -14.46 7.45 -11.99
N ASN A 13 -14.31 7.96 -13.23
CA ASN A 13 -15.44 8.36 -14.08
C ASN A 13 -16.49 7.24 -14.25
N HIS A 14 -16.06 5.98 -14.28
CA HIS A 14 -16.95 4.83 -14.38
C HIS A 14 -17.75 4.54 -13.08
N ARG A 15 -17.43 5.20 -11.98
CA ARG A 15 -18.08 5.05 -10.67
C ARG A 15 -18.79 6.30 -10.17
N VAL A 16 -18.38 7.48 -10.61
CA VAL A 16 -18.91 8.77 -10.11
C VAL A 16 -20.43 8.89 -10.27
N ALA A 17 -21.00 8.26 -11.31
CA ALA A 17 -22.44 8.24 -11.53
C ALA A 17 -23.17 7.07 -10.81
N HIS A 18 -22.45 6.19 -10.13
CA HIS A 18 -23.07 5.06 -9.41
C HIS A 18 -23.67 5.55 -8.10
N ILE A 19 -24.93 5.16 -7.83
CA ILE A 19 -25.68 5.63 -6.66
C ILE A 19 -24.99 5.29 -5.33
N ASP A 20 -24.26 4.19 -5.27
CA ASP A 20 -23.56 3.73 -4.07
C ASP A 20 -22.12 4.23 -3.98
N PHE A 21 -21.74 5.22 -4.78
CA PHE A 21 -20.38 5.77 -4.77
C PHE A 21 -20.37 7.25 -4.44
N GLN A 22 -19.62 7.61 -3.40
CA GLN A 22 -19.38 9.01 -3.03
C GLN A 22 -17.88 9.30 -2.96
N LEU A 23 -17.43 10.33 -3.68
CA LEU A 23 -16.08 10.87 -3.55
C LEU A 23 -16.05 12.04 -2.56
N ILE A 24 -15.47 11.82 -1.39
CA ILE A 24 -15.23 12.88 -0.41
C ILE A 24 -13.80 13.41 -0.61
N ARG A 25 -13.66 14.67 -0.99
CA ARG A 25 -12.36 15.33 -1.10
C ARG A 25 -11.91 15.85 0.26
N ASN A 26 -11.05 15.09 0.92
CA ASN A 26 -10.45 15.46 2.20
C ASN A 26 -9.08 14.80 2.36
N SER A 27 -8.24 15.36 3.22
CA SER A 27 -6.98 14.74 3.63
C SER A 27 -7.19 13.90 4.88
N VAL A 28 -6.63 12.71 4.91
CA VAL A 28 -6.62 11.85 6.11
C VAL A 28 -5.90 12.49 7.30
N THR A 29 -5.05 13.51 7.05
CA THR A 29 -4.36 14.27 8.10
C THR A 29 -5.24 15.31 8.77
N LYS A 30 -6.46 15.53 8.25
CA LYS A 30 -7.50 16.36 8.86
C LYS A 30 -8.51 15.49 9.59
N HIS A 31 -9.37 16.12 10.39
CA HIS A 31 -10.48 15.41 11.02
C HIS A 31 -11.36 14.71 9.95
N ILE A 32 -11.71 13.46 10.22
CA ILE A 32 -12.59 12.66 9.38
C ILE A 32 -13.91 12.49 10.13
N SER A 33 -15.00 12.99 9.55
CA SER A 33 -16.35 12.74 10.04
C SER A 33 -17.16 12.09 8.94
N ILE A 34 -17.79 10.96 9.27
CA ILE A 34 -18.74 10.23 8.43
C ILE A 34 -19.93 9.93 9.32
N GLU A 35 -21.13 10.37 8.93
CA GLU A 35 -22.34 10.19 9.73
C GLU A 35 -22.90 8.79 9.59
N GLU A 36 -22.83 8.24 8.38
CA GLU A 36 -23.35 6.93 8.02
C GLU A 36 -22.62 5.79 8.78
N GLU A 37 -23.26 4.63 8.85
CA GLU A 37 -22.61 3.41 9.34
C GLU A 37 -21.47 3.00 8.41
N VAL A 38 -20.42 2.43 8.98
CA VAL A 38 -19.24 1.99 8.27
C VAL A 38 -18.82 0.60 8.73
N ASP A 39 -18.86 -0.37 7.85
CA ASP A 39 -18.44 -1.76 8.14
C ASP A 39 -16.93 -1.93 8.11
N SER A 40 -16.25 -1.24 7.19
CA SER A 40 -14.82 -1.40 6.97
C SER A 40 -14.16 -0.12 6.47
N ILE A 41 -12.95 0.14 6.95
CA ILE A 41 -12.09 1.23 6.47
C ILE A 41 -10.82 0.64 5.88
N LEU A 42 -10.65 0.84 4.57
CA LEU A 42 -9.44 0.48 3.84
C LEU A 42 -8.53 1.70 3.77
N HIS A 43 -7.47 1.69 4.56
CA HIS A 43 -6.51 2.80 4.63
C HIS A 43 -5.39 2.61 3.61
N PHE A 44 -5.64 3.09 2.38
CA PHE A 44 -4.70 3.09 1.26
C PHE A 44 -4.01 4.45 1.08
N ALA A 45 -4.40 5.46 1.84
CA ALA A 45 -3.86 6.81 1.70
C ALA A 45 -2.35 6.82 1.99
N SER A 46 -1.58 7.14 0.97
CA SER A 46 -0.12 7.37 1.05
C SER A 46 0.40 7.85 -0.31
N THR A 47 1.54 8.54 -0.31
CA THR A 47 2.32 8.85 -1.50
C THR A 47 3.24 7.66 -1.81
N ALA A 48 2.73 6.64 -2.50
CA ALA A 48 3.38 5.33 -2.64
C ALA A 48 4.42 5.24 -3.78
N SER A 49 4.52 6.26 -4.64
CA SER A 49 5.49 6.30 -5.72
C SER A 49 6.83 6.87 -5.26
N PRO A 50 7.98 6.32 -5.68
CA PRO A 50 9.30 6.88 -5.37
C PRO A 50 9.42 8.37 -5.71
N LYS A 51 8.84 8.79 -6.82
CA LYS A 51 8.79 10.18 -7.23
C LYS A 51 7.99 11.04 -6.27
N ASP A 52 6.83 10.55 -5.83
CA ASP A 52 5.90 11.32 -5.00
C ASP A 52 6.40 11.45 -3.57
N TYR A 53 6.83 10.37 -2.91
CA TYR A 53 7.33 10.47 -1.54
C TYR A 53 8.66 11.23 -1.45
N SER A 54 9.47 11.23 -2.52
CA SER A 54 10.66 12.08 -2.58
C SER A 54 10.31 13.56 -2.78
N SER A 55 9.21 13.87 -3.48
CA SER A 55 8.73 15.24 -3.68
C SER A 55 7.97 15.79 -2.47
N TYR A 56 7.33 14.91 -1.69
CA TYR A 56 6.49 15.26 -0.53
C TYR A 56 6.89 14.49 0.73
N PRO A 57 8.17 14.54 1.18
CA PRO A 57 8.65 13.67 2.26
C PRO A 57 7.93 13.93 3.59
N ILE A 58 7.76 15.19 3.98
CA ILE A 58 7.08 15.55 5.23
C ILE A 58 5.59 15.13 5.16
N HIS A 59 4.93 15.35 4.02
CA HIS A 59 3.54 14.94 3.85
C HIS A 59 3.39 13.42 3.96
N THR A 60 4.32 12.65 3.39
CA THR A 60 4.33 11.18 3.47
C THR A 60 4.38 10.71 4.93
N LEU A 61 5.30 11.26 5.72
CA LEU A 61 5.40 10.96 7.15
C LEU A 61 4.14 11.40 7.91
N THR A 62 3.61 12.59 7.60
CA THR A 62 2.39 13.13 8.25
C THR A 62 1.16 12.25 7.98
N VAL A 63 1.04 11.69 6.78
CA VAL A 63 -0.04 10.73 6.46
C VAL A 63 0.09 9.47 7.32
N GLY A 64 1.29 8.94 7.51
CA GLY A 64 1.52 7.81 8.41
C GLY A 64 1.22 8.16 9.87
N ALA A 65 1.77 9.29 10.36
CA ALA A 65 1.76 9.65 11.78
C ALA A 65 0.44 10.26 12.28
N ILE A 66 -0.29 10.98 11.45
CA ILE A 66 -1.55 11.65 11.79
C ILE A 66 -2.73 10.99 11.06
N GLY A 67 -2.55 10.68 9.77
CA GLY A 67 -3.62 10.10 8.96
C GLY A 67 -4.06 8.72 9.44
N THR A 68 -3.13 7.87 9.82
CA THR A 68 -3.46 6.54 10.34
C THR A 68 -4.23 6.60 11.67
N PRO A 69 -3.79 7.34 12.70
CA PRO A 69 -4.59 7.55 13.92
C PRO A 69 -5.98 8.13 13.65
N ASN A 70 -6.13 9.11 12.75
CA ASN A 70 -7.43 9.66 12.39
C ASN A 70 -8.36 8.58 11.80
N ALA A 71 -7.85 7.74 10.91
CA ALA A 71 -8.61 6.62 10.36
C ALA A 71 -8.98 5.59 11.45
N LEU A 72 -8.05 5.26 12.36
CA LEU A 72 -8.27 4.33 13.47
C LEU A 72 -9.31 4.87 14.49
N ASN A 73 -9.30 6.17 14.77
CA ASN A 73 -10.31 6.81 15.61
C ASN A 73 -11.71 6.71 15.00
N LEU A 74 -11.82 6.90 13.68
CA LEU A 74 -13.08 6.67 12.96
C LEU A 74 -13.51 5.19 13.03
N VAL A 75 -12.60 4.26 12.79
CA VAL A 75 -12.86 2.81 12.93
C VAL A 75 -13.43 2.50 14.31
N ARG A 76 -12.78 3.00 15.36
CA ARG A 76 -13.21 2.79 16.74
C ARG A 76 -14.60 3.37 17.00
N SER A 77 -14.88 4.59 16.53
CA SER A 77 -16.18 5.24 16.72
C SER A 77 -17.33 4.53 15.99
N LYS A 78 -17.01 3.82 14.89
CA LYS A 78 -17.98 3.07 14.06
C LYS A 78 -18.01 1.58 14.35
N ASN A 79 -17.16 1.07 15.24
CA ASN A 79 -16.96 -0.37 15.46
C ASN A 79 -16.69 -1.14 14.15
N ALA A 80 -15.95 -0.53 13.25
CA ALA A 80 -15.65 -1.03 11.91
C ALA A 80 -14.42 -1.94 11.88
N CYS A 81 -14.21 -2.63 10.77
CA CYS A 81 -12.96 -3.33 10.48
C CYS A 81 -11.93 -2.35 9.89
N PHE A 82 -10.69 -2.39 10.36
CA PHE A 82 -9.59 -1.62 9.80
C PHE A 82 -8.68 -2.50 8.94
N CYS A 83 -8.45 -2.10 7.69
CA CYS A 83 -7.52 -2.76 6.80
C CYS A 83 -6.46 -1.77 6.33
N LEU A 84 -5.21 -1.96 6.77
CA LEU A 84 -4.08 -1.15 6.38
C LEU A 84 -3.40 -1.72 5.15
N ALA A 85 -3.31 -0.92 4.08
CA ALA A 85 -2.38 -1.17 2.99
C ALA A 85 -0.96 -0.78 3.42
N SER A 86 -0.22 -1.74 3.93
CA SER A 86 1.21 -1.66 4.14
C SER A 86 1.97 -2.12 2.89
N VAL A 87 3.26 -2.28 2.96
CA VAL A 87 4.13 -2.49 1.80
C VAL A 87 5.33 -3.37 2.14
N SER A 88 5.94 -3.96 1.12
CA SER A 88 7.17 -4.75 1.28
C SER A 88 8.37 -3.93 1.76
N GLU A 89 8.33 -2.61 1.58
CA GLU A 89 9.38 -1.68 2.00
C GLU A 89 9.56 -1.60 3.53
N VAL A 90 8.56 -2.02 4.33
CA VAL A 90 8.71 -2.13 5.80
C VAL A 90 9.84 -3.07 6.22
N TYR A 91 10.22 -3.98 5.35
CA TYR A 91 11.34 -4.90 5.55
C TYR A 91 12.72 -4.27 5.27
N GLY A 92 12.76 -3.15 4.55
CA GLY A 92 14.00 -2.48 4.17
C GLY A 92 14.92 -3.28 3.27
N SER A 93 16.22 -3.22 3.54
CA SER A 93 17.24 -3.98 2.80
C SER A 93 17.09 -5.47 3.07
N GLN A 94 17.01 -6.23 1.99
CA GLN A 94 16.75 -7.67 2.05
C GLN A 94 17.98 -8.42 2.58
N LEU A 95 17.82 -9.06 3.73
CA LEU A 95 18.79 -9.99 4.29
C LEU A 95 18.29 -11.43 4.24
N GLU A 96 16.97 -11.63 4.05
CA GLU A 96 16.30 -12.93 3.97
C GLU A 96 15.39 -12.99 2.75
N SER A 97 15.38 -14.14 2.04
CA SER A 97 14.47 -14.45 0.94
C SER A 97 14.07 -15.93 1.03
N PRO A 98 12.76 -16.28 0.91
CA PRO A 98 11.62 -15.38 0.86
C PRO A 98 11.39 -14.64 2.18
N ARG A 99 10.76 -13.47 2.11
CA ARG A 99 10.40 -12.68 3.31
C ARG A 99 9.16 -13.28 3.96
N ASN A 100 9.25 -13.60 5.24
CA ASN A 100 8.08 -13.98 6.01
C ASN A 100 7.58 -12.81 6.87
N GLU A 101 6.34 -12.90 7.35
CA GLU A 101 5.68 -11.83 8.09
C GLU A 101 6.33 -11.56 9.46
N ALA A 102 7.02 -12.53 10.03
CA ALA A 102 7.73 -12.40 11.32
C ALA A 102 9.08 -11.67 11.20
N TYR A 103 9.60 -11.48 9.99
CA TYR A 103 10.86 -10.77 9.80
C TYR A 103 10.72 -9.28 10.15
N SER A 104 11.53 -8.82 11.12
CA SER A 104 11.45 -7.44 11.65
C SER A 104 11.96 -6.37 10.69
N GLY A 105 12.70 -6.75 9.65
CA GLY A 105 13.25 -5.85 8.66
C GLY A 105 14.60 -5.24 9.03
N ASN A 106 15.21 -4.57 8.04
CA ASN A 106 16.49 -3.85 8.14
C ASN A 106 16.36 -2.50 7.42
N VAL A 107 15.78 -1.52 8.12
CA VAL A 107 15.51 -0.17 7.58
C VAL A 107 16.51 0.81 8.19
N ASN A 108 17.07 1.70 7.36
CA ASN A 108 17.87 2.83 7.83
C ASN A 108 16.97 4.04 8.07
N PRO A 109 16.62 4.39 9.32
CA PRO A 109 15.63 5.44 9.62
C PRO A 109 16.07 6.86 9.25
N VAL A 110 17.36 7.08 9.03
CA VAL A 110 17.91 8.41 8.64
C VAL A 110 18.34 8.47 7.19
N GLY A 111 18.09 7.41 6.42
CA GLY A 111 18.46 7.36 5.01
C GLY A 111 17.56 8.24 4.13
N PRO A 112 18.01 8.62 2.92
CA PRO A 112 17.25 9.52 2.04
C PRO A 112 15.95 8.95 1.48
N ARG A 113 15.71 7.66 1.62
CA ARG A 113 14.51 6.95 1.13
C ARG A 113 13.60 6.43 2.25
N ASN A 114 13.95 6.72 3.50
CA ASN A 114 13.30 6.17 4.69
C ASN A 114 11.87 6.66 4.93
N VAL A 115 11.50 7.82 4.40
CA VAL A 115 10.23 8.49 4.74
C VAL A 115 9.00 7.62 4.47
N TYR A 116 9.01 6.86 3.38
CA TYR A 116 7.90 5.97 3.04
C TYR A 116 7.93 4.70 3.91
N ASP A 117 9.10 4.13 4.08
CA ASP A 117 9.32 2.92 4.87
C ASP A 117 8.89 3.16 6.32
N GLU A 118 9.37 4.24 6.94
CA GLU A 118 9.04 4.60 8.32
C GLU A 118 7.59 5.05 8.50
N ALA A 119 6.99 5.75 7.53
CA ALA A 119 5.57 6.07 7.57
C ALA A 119 4.70 4.80 7.64
N LYS A 120 5.05 3.77 6.87
CA LYS A 120 4.33 2.49 6.86
C LYS A 120 4.63 1.65 8.10
N ARG A 121 5.87 1.61 8.57
CA ARG A 121 6.25 0.93 9.83
C ARG A 121 5.52 1.54 11.03
N PHE A 122 5.46 2.87 11.12
CA PHE A 122 4.67 3.55 12.14
C PHE A 122 3.18 3.20 12.04
N ALA A 123 2.62 3.21 10.81
CA ALA A 123 1.21 2.87 10.58
C ALA A 123 0.87 1.44 11.03
N GLU A 124 1.74 0.46 10.78
CA GLU A 124 1.58 -0.90 11.31
C GLU A 124 1.63 -0.92 12.85
N SER A 125 2.62 -0.26 13.43
CA SER A 125 2.81 -0.23 14.88
C SER A 125 1.63 0.36 15.62
N ILE A 126 1.11 1.51 15.14
CA ILE A 126 -0.04 2.16 15.77
C ILE A 126 -1.33 1.37 15.56
N ALA A 127 -1.52 0.75 14.38
CA ALA A 127 -2.67 -0.10 14.11
C ALA A 127 -2.72 -1.31 15.04
N MET A 128 -1.58 -1.96 15.29
CA MET A 128 -1.47 -3.07 16.23
C MET A 128 -1.61 -2.62 17.69
N ALA A 129 -1.23 -1.39 18.04
CA ALA A 129 -1.48 -0.82 19.36
C ALA A 129 -2.99 -0.62 19.59
N TYR A 130 -3.71 -0.07 18.61
CA TYR A 130 -5.18 0.07 18.68
C TYR A 130 -5.90 -1.29 18.78
N MET A 131 -5.39 -2.31 18.10
CA MET A 131 -5.93 -3.67 18.24
C MET A 131 -5.78 -4.19 19.66
N ARG A 132 -4.60 -4.01 20.28
CA ARG A 132 -4.32 -4.51 21.64
C ARG A 132 -5.04 -3.72 22.74
N GLU A 133 -5.13 -2.41 22.60
CA GLU A 133 -5.63 -1.51 23.64
C GLU A 133 -7.13 -1.25 23.51
N HIS A 134 -7.64 -1.22 22.29
CA HIS A 134 -9.03 -0.85 21.99
C HIS A 134 -9.81 -1.94 21.25
N GLU A 135 -9.25 -3.13 21.11
CA GLU A 135 -9.88 -4.29 20.45
C GLU A 135 -10.32 -4.01 19.00
N VAL A 136 -9.69 -3.03 18.34
CA VAL A 136 -10.00 -2.71 16.95
C VAL A 136 -9.70 -3.92 16.05
N ASN A 137 -10.68 -4.34 15.25
CA ASN A 137 -10.51 -5.44 14.30
C ASN A 137 -9.54 -5.04 13.17
N THR A 138 -8.23 -5.13 13.46
CA THR A 138 -7.16 -4.69 12.58
C THR A 138 -6.66 -5.80 11.66
N ARG A 139 -6.38 -5.44 10.42
CA ARG A 139 -5.78 -6.30 9.38
C ARG A 139 -4.72 -5.51 8.64
N ILE A 140 -3.59 -6.13 8.35
CA ILE A 140 -2.46 -5.49 7.67
C ILE A 140 -2.10 -6.32 6.46
N ILE A 141 -2.02 -5.67 5.30
CA ILE A 141 -1.62 -6.28 4.04
C ILE A 141 -0.33 -5.62 3.59
N ARG A 142 0.78 -6.34 3.60
CA ARG A 142 2.06 -5.91 3.06
C ARG A 142 2.10 -6.20 1.57
N ILE A 143 1.82 -5.17 0.78
CA ILE A 143 1.71 -5.25 -0.68
C ILE A 143 3.10 -5.24 -1.29
N PHE A 144 3.36 -6.22 -2.15
CA PHE A 144 4.59 -6.29 -2.96
C PHE A 144 4.40 -5.58 -4.30
N ASN A 145 5.37 -5.71 -5.23
CA ASN A 145 5.33 -4.96 -6.48
C ASN A 145 4.11 -5.33 -7.32
N THR A 146 3.12 -4.49 -7.29
CA THR A 146 1.88 -4.68 -8.03
C THR A 146 1.90 -3.88 -9.32
N TYR A 147 1.39 -4.48 -10.40
CA TYR A 147 1.20 -3.85 -11.69
C TYR A 147 -0.21 -4.11 -12.21
N GLY A 148 -0.65 -3.32 -13.18
CA GLY A 148 -1.95 -3.50 -13.78
C GLY A 148 -2.45 -2.29 -14.55
N LEU A 149 -3.70 -2.38 -15.02
CA LEU A 149 -4.36 -1.33 -15.77
C LEU A 149 -4.45 -0.02 -14.98
N ARG A 150 -4.46 1.10 -15.71
CA ARG A 150 -4.58 2.47 -15.16
C ARG A 150 -3.38 2.93 -14.31
N MET A 151 -2.30 2.17 -14.30
CA MET A 151 -1.07 2.58 -13.67
C MET A 151 -0.54 3.88 -14.31
N ARG A 152 -0.01 4.79 -13.50
CA ARG A 152 0.52 6.06 -13.99
C ARG A 152 1.82 5.82 -14.75
N SER A 153 1.89 6.23 -16.02
CA SER A 153 3.08 6.06 -16.88
C SER A 153 4.36 6.69 -16.32
N SER A 154 4.21 7.78 -15.54
CA SER A 154 5.32 8.51 -14.92
C SER A 154 5.55 8.17 -13.46
N ASP A 155 5.16 6.97 -13.02
CA ASP A 155 5.21 6.54 -11.62
C ASP A 155 6.63 6.26 -11.11
N GLY A 156 7.59 6.13 -12.00
CA GLY A 156 8.99 5.82 -11.65
C GLY A 156 9.24 4.35 -11.29
N LYS A 157 8.22 3.50 -11.44
CA LYS A 157 8.35 2.05 -11.24
C LYS A 157 8.85 1.36 -12.51
N VAL A 158 9.46 0.21 -12.34
CA VAL A 158 10.20 -0.47 -13.42
C VAL A 158 9.30 -0.88 -14.59
N LEU A 159 8.18 -1.56 -14.34
CA LEU A 159 7.31 -2.06 -15.42
C LEU A 159 6.66 -0.93 -16.23
N PRO A 160 6.04 0.11 -15.64
CA PRO A 160 5.56 1.25 -16.43
C PRO A 160 6.66 1.92 -17.27
N ASN A 161 7.88 2.06 -16.72
CA ASN A 161 8.98 2.65 -17.46
C ASN A 161 9.33 1.81 -18.70
N PHE A 162 9.46 0.48 -18.54
CA PHE A 162 9.77 -0.41 -19.66
C PHE A 162 8.68 -0.38 -20.72
N ILE A 163 7.40 -0.48 -20.33
CA ILE A 163 6.28 -0.43 -21.26
C ILE A 163 6.30 0.89 -22.06
N ILE A 164 6.47 2.01 -21.40
CA ILE A 164 6.50 3.32 -22.09
C ILE A 164 7.72 3.45 -23.01
N GLN A 165 8.90 3.01 -22.57
CA GLN A 165 10.10 3.04 -23.39
C GLN A 165 9.95 2.17 -24.64
N ALA A 166 9.43 0.95 -24.48
CA ALA A 166 9.16 0.05 -25.61
C ALA A 166 8.14 0.65 -26.58
N LEU A 167 7.00 1.15 -26.09
CA LEU A 167 5.95 1.74 -26.93
C LEU A 167 6.40 3.03 -27.66
N THR A 168 7.40 3.73 -27.11
CA THR A 168 7.93 4.97 -27.71
C THR A 168 9.23 4.78 -28.49
N GLY A 169 9.68 3.54 -28.66
CA GLY A 169 10.91 3.21 -29.39
C GLY A 169 12.19 3.70 -28.69
N LYS A 170 12.13 3.94 -27.37
CA LYS A 170 13.28 4.38 -26.59
C LYS A 170 14.05 3.18 -26.04
N PRO A 171 15.39 3.29 -25.86
CA PRO A 171 16.16 2.26 -25.20
C PRO A 171 15.63 1.94 -23.80
N LEU A 172 15.56 0.66 -23.46
CA LEU A 172 15.14 0.21 -22.14
C LEU A 172 16.25 0.47 -21.12
N THR A 173 15.92 1.22 -20.07
CA THR A 173 16.91 1.66 -19.06
C THR A 173 16.88 0.72 -17.86
N ILE A 174 17.94 -0.05 -17.68
CA ILE A 174 18.16 -0.89 -16.50
C ILE A 174 19.12 -0.16 -15.56
N TYR A 175 18.72 0.02 -14.32
CA TYR A 175 19.54 0.63 -13.30
C TYR A 175 20.35 -0.44 -12.54
N ARG A 176 21.58 -0.08 -12.11
CA ARG A 176 22.53 -0.95 -11.38
C ARG A 176 23.02 -2.15 -12.21
N ASP A 177 23.42 -3.22 -11.53
CA ASP A 177 24.14 -4.39 -12.04
C ASP A 177 23.25 -5.48 -12.68
N ARG A 178 21.97 -5.23 -12.89
CA ARG A 178 20.98 -6.16 -13.44
C ARG A 178 20.65 -7.39 -12.57
N SER A 179 21.30 -7.54 -11.41
CA SER A 179 21.09 -8.67 -10.50
C SER A 179 19.80 -8.56 -9.67
N GLN A 180 19.13 -7.42 -9.72
CA GLN A 180 17.93 -7.20 -8.93
C GLN A 180 16.80 -8.11 -9.36
N THR A 181 16.22 -8.79 -8.38
CA THR A 181 15.02 -9.60 -8.56
C THR A 181 13.80 -8.90 -7.97
N ARG A 182 12.62 -9.21 -8.48
CA ARG A 182 11.33 -8.74 -7.98
C ARG A 182 10.30 -9.83 -8.16
N SER A 183 9.36 -9.88 -7.22
CA SER A 183 8.12 -10.62 -7.37
C SER A 183 7.04 -9.63 -7.79
N PHE A 184 6.35 -9.90 -8.88
CA PHE A 184 5.29 -9.05 -9.41
C PHE A 184 3.93 -9.70 -9.20
N CYS A 185 2.93 -8.91 -8.85
CA CYS A 185 1.56 -9.33 -8.64
C CYS A 185 0.64 -8.52 -9.55
N TYR A 186 -0.23 -9.18 -10.30
CA TYR A 186 -1.23 -8.47 -11.08
C TYR A 186 -2.31 -7.88 -10.15
N VAL A 187 -2.85 -6.72 -10.52
CA VAL A 187 -3.74 -5.96 -9.65
C VAL A 187 -5.01 -6.72 -9.26
N ASP A 188 -5.55 -7.56 -10.14
CA ASP A 188 -6.78 -8.33 -9.83
C ASP A 188 -6.49 -9.43 -8.80
N ASP A 189 -5.31 -10.05 -8.82
CA ASP A 189 -4.88 -11.00 -7.80
C ASP A 189 -4.70 -10.31 -6.44
N LEU A 190 -4.09 -9.11 -6.45
CA LEU A 190 -4.00 -8.28 -5.26
C LEU A 190 -5.39 -7.96 -4.69
N LEU A 191 -6.33 -7.52 -5.54
CA LEU A 191 -7.71 -7.21 -5.11
C LEU A 191 -8.43 -8.43 -4.58
N GLY A 192 -8.24 -9.60 -5.20
CA GLY A 192 -8.76 -10.88 -4.70
C GLY A 192 -8.22 -11.22 -3.31
N GLY A 193 -6.92 -11.01 -3.07
CA GLY A 193 -6.30 -11.19 -1.76
C GLY A 193 -6.81 -10.19 -0.72
N CYS A 194 -6.93 -8.93 -1.08
CA CYS A 194 -7.52 -7.89 -0.22
C CYS A 194 -8.96 -8.23 0.18
N TYR A 195 -9.78 -8.67 -0.79
CA TYR A 195 -11.16 -9.06 -0.53
C TYR A 195 -11.24 -10.25 0.43
N ARG A 196 -10.46 -11.29 0.21
CA ARG A 196 -10.39 -12.44 1.14
C ARG A 196 -9.97 -12.00 2.54
N MET A 197 -8.97 -11.13 2.65
CA MET A 197 -8.53 -10.59 3.93
C MET A 197 -9.66 -9.85 4.64
N LEU A 198 -10.49 -9.09 3.90
CA LEU A 198 -11.64 -8.35 4.46
C LEU A 198 -12.80 -9.22 4.86
N THR A 199 -13.04 -10.34 4.17
CA THR A 199 -14.20 -11.21 4.39
C THR A 199 -13.94 -12.39 5.34
N THR A 200 -12.68 -12.71 5.61
CA THR A 200 -12.32 -13.76 6.58
C THR A 200 -12.69 -13.30 7.99
N SER A 201 -13.24 -14.20 8.80
CA SER A 201 -13.60 -13.87 10.18
C SER A 201 -12.38 -13.51 11.03
N ALA A 202 -12.56 -12.64 12.02
CA ALA A 202 -11.50 -12.24 12.95
C ALA A 202 -10.91 -13.47 13.67
N SER A 203 -11.77 -14.38 14.14
CA SER A 203 -11.36 -15.61 14.82
C SER A 203 -10.51 -16.54 13.94
N SER A 204 -10.84 -16.64 12.65
CA SER A 204 -10.02 -17.42 11.70
C SER A 204 -8.64 -16.79 11.49
N LEU A 205 -8.56 -15.46 11.40
CA LEU A 205 -7.28 -14.77 11.29
C LEU A 205 -6.42 -14.94 12.55
N ASP A 206 -7.01 -14.91 13.72
CA ASP A 206 -6.31 -15.09 15.00
C ASP A 206 -5.79 -16.52 15.15
N SER A 207 -6.60 -17.52 14.81
CA SER A 207 -6.20 -18.94 14.88
C SER A 207 -5.00 -19.26 13.98
N CYS A 208 -4.84 -18.56 12.87
CA CYS A 208 -3.72 -18.72 11.94
C CYS A 208 -2.61 -17.68 12.14
N SER A 209 -2.70 -16.80 13.15
CA SER A 209 -1.79 -15.65 13.35
C SER A 209 -1.68 -14.76 12.09
N ALA A 210 -2.74 -14.66 11.30
CA ALA A 210 -2.77 -14.04 9.96
C ALA A 210 -3.33 -12.62 9.96
N ARG A 211 -3.19 -11.87 11.05
CA ARG A 211 -3.58 -10.44 11.09
C ARG A 211 -2.70 -9.57 10.21
N THR A 212 -1.49 -10.02 9.92
CA THR A 212 -0.56 -9.41 8.98
C THR A 212 -0.18 -10.44 7.94
N ILE A 213 -0.33 -10.11 6.66
CA ILE A 213 0.01 -11.00 5.55
C ILE A 213 0.83 -10.28 4.48
N ASN A 214 1.71 -11.01 3.83
CA ASN A 214 2.34 -10.59 2.59
C ASN A 214 1.41 -10.89 1.40
N LEU A 215 1.27 -9.93 0.49
CA LEU A 215 0.50 -10.09 -0.73
C LEU A 215 1.36 -9.72 -1.94
N GLY A 216 1.74 -10.75 -2.72
CA GLY A 216 2.63 -10.61 -3.86
C GLY A 216 2.56 -11.82 -4.77
N GLY A 217 3.32 -11.81 -5.86
CA GLY A 217 3.48 -12.99 -6.72
C GLY A 217 4.35 -14.07 -6.05
N ASN A 218 4.18 -15.30 -6.47
CA ASN A 218 4.94 -16.44 -5.96
C ASN A 218 6.32 -16.60 -6.63
N GLU A 219 6.52 -15.96 -7.76
CA GLU A 219 7.74 -16.08 -8.56
C GLU A 219 8.62 -14.85 -8.39
N GLU A 220 9.91 -15.09 -8.17
CA GLU A 220 10.94 -14.06 -8.14
C GLU A 220 11.67 -14.05 -9.48
N ILE A 221 11.54 -12.98 -10.24
CA ILE A 221 12.17 -12.82 -11.55
C ILE A 221 13.22 -11.71 -11.53
N SER A 222 14.31 -11.87 -12.25
CA SER A 222 15.26 -10.79 -12.43
C SER A 222 14.65 -9.69 -13.31
N ILE A 223 15.01 -8.43 -13.01
CA ILE A 223 14.55 -7.29 -13.83
C ILE A 223 15.02 -7.45 -15.29
N TYR A 224 16.15 -8.10 -15.52
CA TYR A 224 16.62 -8.41 -16.87
C TYR A 224 15.73 -9.44 -17.57
N HIS A 225 15.29 -10.48 -16.86
CA HIS A 225 14.42 -11.51 -17.41
C HIS A 225 13.02 -10.97 -17.76
N SER A 226 12.49 -10.05 -16.94
CA SER A 226 11.21 -9.38 -17.19
C SER A 226 11.18 -8.47 -18.44
N LEU A 227 12.31 -8.33 -19.15
CA LEU A 227 12.39 -7.63 -20.44
C LEU A 227 12.26 -8.56 -21.64
N ILE A 228 12.41 -9.87 -21.46
CA ILE A 228 12.49 -10.85 -22.53
C ILE A 228 11.14 -11.59 -22.68
N GLU A 229 10.37 -11.65 -21.63
CA GLU A 229 8.99 -12.16 -21.59
C GLU A 229 7.96 -11.02 -21.81
#